data_7fcda9a7dfc58e6a4e06a4b592975cda
#
_entry.id   7fcda9a7dfc58e6a4e06a4b592975cda
#
_cell.length_a   1.000
_cell.length_b   1.000
_cell.length_c   1.000
_cell.angle_alpha   90.00
_cell.angle_beta   90.00
_cell.angle_gamma   90.00
#
_symmetry.space_group_name_H-M   'P 1'
#
loop_
_entity.id
_entity.type
_entity.pdbx_description
1 polymer ?
#
loop_
_entity_poly.entity_id
_entity_poly.type
_entity_poly.pdbx_seq_one_letter_code
_entity_poly.pdbx_strand_id
1 'polypeptide(L)'
;NPQTQQWQAMSRDHHLAPFSDYQQLSDSGPRIIVKANGVYVWDSEGNQILDGMAGLWCAAIGYGRHELADAASKQMKELPFYNTFFMTAHPPVLELAKVIAEIAPKGMNHVFFTGSGSEGNDTMLRMVRHYWAVKGQPEKQVIISRINAYHGSTVAGAALGGMAGMHEQGGTLPGIVHIPQPYWFGEGGNMSPEAFGIWAAEQLEAKILEVGVDKVAAFIA
;
A
#
# COMPACT_ATOMS: atom_id res chain seq x y z
N ASN A 1 -21.12 -11.63 -25.24
CA ASN A 1 -20.58 -10.57 -26.09
C ASN A 1 -19.25 -11.05 -26.68
N PRO A 2 -19.10 -11.11 -28.04
CA PRO A 2 -17.86 -11.59 -28.68
C PRO A 2 -16.62 -10.82 -28.29
N GLN A 3 -16.73 -9.50 -28.10
CA GLN A 3 -15.62 -8.66 -27.66
C GLN A 3 -15.15 -9.01 -26.23
N THR A 4 -16.08 -9.28 -25.31
CA THR A 4 -15.76 -9.74 -23.95
C THR A 4 -15.00 -11.08 -24.01
N GLN A 5 -15.46 -12.03 -24.83
CA GLN A 5 -14.80 -13.33 -24.98
C GLN A 5 -13.36 -13.17 -25.53
N GLN A 6 -13.14 -12.25 -26.48
CA GLN A 6 -11.82 -11.94 -26.99
C GLN A 6 -10.90 -11.37 -25.88
N TRP A 7 -11.38 -10.43 -25.08
CA TRP A 7 -10.59 -9.87 -23.95
C TRP A 7 -10.32 -10.90 -22.87
N GLN A 8 -11.28 -11.77 -22.57
CA GLN A 8 -11.07 -12.88 -21.63
C GLN A 8 -10.03 -13.89 -22.14
N ALA A 9 -10.02 -14.18 -23.44
CA ALA A 9 -8.98 -15.02 -24.05
C ALA A 9 -7.59 -14.34 -23.95
N MET A 10 -7.50 -13.05 -24.26
CA MET A 10 -6.25 -12.29 -24.09
C MET A 10 -5.76 -12.29 -22.64
N SER A 11 -6.69 -12.16 -21.68
CA SER A 11 -6.33 -12.24 -20.25
C SER A 11 -5.76 -13.60 -19.87
N ARG A 12 -6.41 -14.68 -20.30
CA ARG A 12 -5.94 -16.04 -20.03
C ARG A 12 -4.56 -16.31 -20.64
N ASP A 13 -4.35 -15.83 -21.87
CA ASP A 13 -3.19 -16.21 -22.66
C ASP A 13 -1.96 -15.30 -22.40
N HIS A 14 -2.17 -14.06 -21.88
CA HIS A 14 -1.12 -13.05 -21.80
C HIS A 14 -1.04 -12.26 -20.49
N HIS A 15 -2.06 -12.32 -19.62
CA HIS A 15 -2.11 -11.49 -18.42
C HIS A 15 -1.93 -12.32 -17.14
N LEU A 16 -0.83 -12.07 -16.42
CA LEU A 16 -0.61 -12.62 -15.09
C LEU A 16 -1.33 -11.74 -14.05
N ALA A 17 -2.60 -12.08 -13.75
CA ALA A 17 -3.43 -11.30 -12.83
C ALA A 17 -2.96 -11.49 -11.38
N PRO A 18 -2.71 -10.40 -10.60
CA PRO A 18 -2.33 -10.52 -9.21
C PRO A 18 -3.52 -10.94 -8.33
N PHE A 19 -3.25 -11.58 -7.19
CA PHE A 19 -4.25 -11.98 -6.18
C PHE A 19 -5.46 -12.72 -6.78
N SER A 20 -5.22 -13.63 -7.72
CA SER A 20 -6.27 -14.31 -8.46
C SER A 20 -6.11 -15.84 -8.40
N ASP A 21 -7.24 -16.52 -8.35
CA ASP A 21 -7.31 -17.96 -8.60
C ASP A 21 -7.28 -18.20 -10.11
N TYR A 22 -6.18 -18.78 -10.60
CA TYR A 22 -5.97 -19.01 -12.03
C TYR A 22 -6.88 -20.07 -12.61
N GLN A 23 -7.32 -21.05 -11.80
CA GLN A 23 -8.30 -22.04 -12.25
C GLN A 23 -9.65 -21.34 -12.52
N GLN A 24 -10.11 -20.52 -11.59
CA GLN A 24 -11.33 -19.75 -11.74
C GLN A 24 -11.26 -18.77 -12.91
N LEU A 25 -10.10 -18.08 -13.09
CA LEU A 25 -9.90 -17.20 -14.24
C LEU A 25 -9.92 -17.95 -15.58
N SER A 26 -9.38 -19.18 -15.63
CA SER A 26 -9.42 -20.01 -16.82
C SER A 26 -10.86 -20.43 -17.16
N ASP A 27 -11.64 -20.81 -16.14
CA ASP A 27 -12.99 -21.37 -16.34
C ASP A 27 -14.03 -20.27 -16.66
N SER A 28 -13.98 -19.15 -15.97
CA SER A 28 -15.00 -18.09 -16.03
C SER A 28 -14.57 -16.84 -16.79
N GLY A 29 -13.27 -16.64 -16.93
CA GLY A 29 -12.67 -15.36 -17.36
C GLY A 29 -12.84 -14.24 -16.34
N PRO A 30 -12.06 -13.16 -16.43
CA PRO A 30 -12.23 -11.98 -15.60
C PRO A 30 -13.43 -11.15 -16.04
N ARG A 31 -14.02 -10.40 -15.10
CA ARG A 31 -14.94 -9.32 -15.45
C ARG A 31 -14.15 -8.18 -16.09
N ILE A 32 -14.56 -7.77 -17.30
CA ILE A 32 -13.88 -6.72 -18.06
C ILE A 32 -14.54 -5.37 -17.78
N ILE A 33 -13.88 -4.48 -17.06
CA ILE A 33 -14.36 -3.12 -16.80
C ILE A 33 -13.95 -2.21 -17.94
N VAL A 34 -14.90 -1.49 -18.52
CA VAL A 34 -14.70 -0.68 -19.76
C VAL A 34 -14.99 0.79 -19.56
N LYS A 35 -15.67 1.19 -18.48
CA LYS A 35 -16.05 2.59 -18.24
C LYS A 35 -16.19 2.83 -16.73
N ALA A 36 -15.93 4.06 -16.31
CA ALA A 36 -16.17 4.52 -14.95
C ALA A 36 -16.67 5.98 -14.94
N ASN A 37 -17.56 6.31 -14.01
CA ASN A 37 -18.02 7.67 -13.76
C ASN A 37 -18.62 7.81 -12.35
N GLY A 38 -18.30 8.87 -11.62
CA GLY A 38 -18.72 9.08 -10.24
C GLY A 38 -18.26 7.93 -9.34
N VAL A 39 -19.21 7.16 -8.82
CA VAL A 39 -18.96 5.98 -7.97
C VAL A 39 -19.29 4.66 -8.68
N TYR A 40 -19.54 4.69 -9.96
CA TYR A 40 -19.95 3.54 -10.75
C TYR A 40 -18.89 3.15 -11.79
N VAL A 41 -18.78 1.84 -12.01
CA VAL A 41 -18.07 1.25 -13.15
C VAL A 41 -19.03 0.46 -14.02
N TRP A 42 -18.68 0.23 -15.29
CA TRP A 42 -19.45 -0.61 -16.22
C TRP A 42 -18.57 -1.70 -16.75
N ASP A 43 -19.11 -2.90 -16.77
CA ASP A 43 -18.45 -4.01 -17.45
C ASP A 43 -18.75 -4.04 -18.94
N SER A 44 -18.06 -4.90 -19.66
CA SER A 44 -18.20 -5.09 -21.10
C SER A 44 -19.54 -5.72 -21.54
N GLU A 45 -20.33 -6.24 -20.60
CA GLU A 45 -21.70 -6.71 -20.85
C GLU A 45 -22.74 -5.60 -20.64
N GLY A 46 -22.31 -4.39 -20.25
CA GLY A 46 -23.17 -3.24 -20.03
C GLY A 46 -23.71 -3.12 -18.61
N ASN A 47 -23.33 -3.99 -17.69
CA ASN A 47 -23.80 -3.90 -16.32
C ASN A 47 -23.15 -2.71 -15.59
N GLN A 48 -23.98 -1.90 -14.95
CA GLN A 48 -23.55 -0.84 -14.05
C GLN A 48 -23.34 -1.41 -12.65
N ILE A 49 -22.19 -1.13 -12.05
CA ILE A 49 -21.76 -1.67 -10.77
C ILE A 49 -21.36 -0.53 -9.86
N LEU A 50 -21.87 -0.49 -8.64
CA LEU A 50 -21.37 0.41 -7.61
C LEU A 50 -19.98 -0.06 -7.18
N ASP A 51 -18.98 0.79 -7.38
CA ASP A 51 -17.61 0.47 -7.00
C ASP A 51 -17.34 0.77 -5.52
N GLY A 52 -17.78 -0.14 -4.66
CA GLY A 52 -17.54 -0.06 -3.21
C GLY A 52 -16.07 -0.22 -2.80
N MET A 53 -15.21 -0.65 -3.73
CA MET A 53 -13.77 -0.77 -3.48
C MET A 53 -12.98 0.48 -3.91
N ALA A 54 -13.63 1.46 -4.55
CA ALA A 54 -12.98 2.69 -5.05
C ALA A 54 -11.68 2.39 -5.84
N GLY A 55 -11.76 1.47 -6.83
CA GLY A 55 -10.61 1.03 -7.63
C GLY A 55 -9.48 0.40 -6.80
N LEU A 56 -9.80 -0.31 -5.74
CA LEU A 56 -8.91 -0.82 -4.70
C LEU A 56 -8.23 0.34 -3.92
N TRP A 57 -9.09 1.25 -3.38
CA TRP A 57 -8.73 2.41 -2.54
C TRP A 57 -7.97 3.53 -3.27
N CYS A 58 -7.94 3.51 -4.59
CA CYS A 58 -7.20 4.49 -5.38
C CYS A 58 -8.06 5.61 -5.96
N ALA A 59 -9.40 5.44 -6.02
CA ALA A 59 -10.35 6.37 -6.61
C ALA A 59 -11.25 7.07 -5.55
N ALA A 60 -10.66 7.52 -4.44
CA ALA A 60 -11.40 8.11 -3.31
C ALA A 60 -12.24 9.34 -3.68
N ILE A 61 -11.86 10.08 -4.72
CA ILE A 61 -12.58 11.26 -5.22
C ILE A 61 -13.56 10.93 -6.35
N GLY A 62 -13.76 9.65 -6.66
CA GLY A 62 -14.59 9.18 -7.76
C GLY A 62 -13.94 9.29 -9.14
N TYR A 63 -14.65 8.77 -10.14
CA TYR A 63 -14.23 8.73 -11.52
C TYR A 63 -14.79 9.91 -12.35
N GLY A 64 -14.25 10.13 -13.55
CA GLY A 64 -14.77 11.17 -14.47
C GLY A 64 -14.34 12.59 -14.12
N ARG A 65 -13.27 12.77 -13.34
CA ARG A 65 -12.70 14.07 -12.97
C ARG A 65 -11.85 14.61 -14.12
N HIS A 66 -12.52 15.24 -15.09
CA HIS A 66 -11.88 15.76 -16.32
C HIS A 66 -10.81 16.81 -16.03
N GLU A 67 -10.99 17.65 -15.01
CA GLU A 67 -10.02 18.66 -14.59
C GLU A 67 -8.66 18.06 -14.20
N LEU A 68 -8.65 16.83 -13.67
CA LEU A 68 -7.39 16.12 -13.36
C LEU A 68 -6.73 15.58 -14.62
N ALA A 69 -7.52 15.06 -15.57
CA ALA A 69 -7.02 14.60 -16.84
C ALA A 69 -6.42 15.77 -17.65
N ASP A 70 -7.08 16.94 -17.65
CA ASP A 70 -6.61 18.14 -18.33
C ASP A 70 -5.30 18.66 -17.70
N ALA A 71 -5.20 18.69 -16.37
CA ALA A 71 -3.99 19.07 -15.68
C ALA A 71 -2.82 18.13 -16.02
N ALA A 72 -3.05 16.81 -16.00
CA ALA A 72 -2.05 15.81 -16.39
C ALA A 72 -1.63 15.98 -17.85
N SER A 73 -2.58 16.13 -18.76
CA SER A 73 -2.32 16.35 -20.21
C SER A 73 -1.49 17.61 -20.44
N LYS A 74 -1.81 18.71 -19.75
CA LYS A 74 -1.05 19.96 -19.86
C LYS A 74 0.39 19.75 -19.41
N GLN A 75 0.59 19.16 -18.23
CA GLN A 75 1.93 18.91 -17.69
C GLN A 75 2.76 17.99 -18.56
N MET A 76 2.15 16.92 -19.11
CA MET A 76 2.83 15.99 -20.00
C MET A 76 3.26 16.61 -21.33
N LYS A 77 2.57 17.65 -21.82
CA LYS A 77 2.97 18.41 -23.01
C LYS A 77 4.11 19.37 -22.74
N GLU A 78 4.22 19.91 -21.54
CA GLU A 78 5.26 20.89 -21.15
C GLU A 78 6.53 20.18 -20.67
N LEU A 79 6.41 19.31 -19.67
CA LEU A 79 7.50 18.53 -19.11
C LEU A 79 6.96 17.16 -18.67
N PRO A 80 7.00 16.13 -19.53
CA PRO A 80 6.41 14.83 -19.26
C PRO A 80 7.16 14.04 -18.18
N PHE A 81 8.48 14.25 -18.11
CA PHE A 81 9.35 13.61 -17.12
C PHE A 81 10.65 14.38 -16.94
N TYR A 82 11.09 14.51 -15.68
CA TYR A 82 12.48 14.80 -15.33
C TYR A 82 12.81 14.22 -13.96
N ASN A 83 14.06 13.86 -13.74
CA ASN A 83 14.50 13.32 -12.47
C ASN A 83 14.67 14.42 -11.40
N THR A 84 14.68 14.02 -10.13
CA THR A 84 14.97 14.88 -8.98
C THR A 84 16.31 14.51 -8.30
N PHE A 85 17.18 13.80 -8.99
CA PHE A 85 18.53 13.45 -8.55
C PHE A 85 19.53 14.57 -8.89
N PHE A 86 20.71 14.48 -8.30
CA PHE A 86 21.87 15.31 -8.66
C PHE A 86 21.60 16.81 -8.60
N MET A 87 20.90 17.27 -7.56
CA MET A 87 20.56 18.68 -7.31
C MET A 87 19.62 19.30 -8.36
N THR A 88 18.81 18.47 -9.02
CA THR A 88 17.76 18.94 -9.92
C THR A 88 16.38 18.81 -9.28
N ALA A 89 15.46 19.67 -9.67
CA ALA A 89 14.05 19.63 -9.28
C ALA A 89 13.20 20.30 -10.36
N HIS A 90 11.88 20.20 -10.23
CA HIS A 90 10.93 20.89 -11.12
C HIS A 90 9.77 21.46 -10.30
N PRO A 91 9.12 22.56 -10.78
CA PRO A 91 8.11 23.27 -10.01
C PRO A 91 6.99 22.39 -9.43
N PRO A 92 6.32 21.50 -10.20
CA PRO A 92 5.23 20.67 -9.66
C PRO A 92 5.62 19.82 -8.43
N VAL A 93 6.83 19.25 -8.41
CA VAL A 93 7.24 18.43 -7.25
C VAL A 93 7.47 19.27 -6.01
N LEU A 94 8.04 20.48 -6.17
CA LEU A 94 8.29 21.40 -5.06
C LEU A 94 6.98 21.96 -4.49
N GLU A 95 6.05 22.35 -5.36
CA GLU A 95 4.72 22.85 -4.98
C GLU A 95 3.92 21.77 -4.27
N LEU A 96 3.90 20.55 -4.78
CA LEU A 96 3.23 19.41 -4.14
C LEU A 96 3.86 19.08 -2.78
N ALA A 97 5.19 19.07 -2.68
CA ALA A 97 5.87 18.82 -1.41
C ALA A 97 5.49 19.87 -0.35
N LYS A 98 5.39 21.15 -0.74
CA LYS A 98 4.92 22.21 0.14
C LYS A 98 3.49 21.96 0.63
N VAL A 99 2.55 21.68 -0.28
CA VAL A 99 1.14 21.43 0.08
C VAL A 99 1.03 20.22 1.02
N ILE A 100 1.76 19.14 0.76
CA ILE A 100 1.74 17.96 1.63
C ILE A 100 2.30 18.31 3.01
N ALA A 101 3.39 19.06 3.10
CA ALA A 101 3.99 19.48 4.37
C ALA A 101 3.05 20.37 5.20
N GLU A 102 2.22 21.20 4.56
CA GLU A 102 1.23 22.06 5.23
C GLU A 102 0.08 21.27 5.87
N ILE A 103 -0.29 20.12 5.31
CA ILE A 103 -1.37 19.25 5.83
C ILE A 103 -0.87 18.08 6.67
N ALA A 104 0.43 17.80 6.65
CA ALA A 104 1.03 16.73 7.42
C ALA A 104 1.10 17.06 8.92
N PRO A 105 1.23 16.07 9.82
CA PRO A 105 1.48 16.31 11.23
C PRO A 105 2.69 17.22 11.46
N LYS A 106 2.62 18.04 12.52
CA LYS A 106 3.69 18.98 12.86
C LYS A 106 5.06 18.29 12.96
N GLY A 107 6.03 18.83 12.23
CA GLY A 107 7.39 18.31 12.17
C GLY A 107 7.65 17.38 10.98
N MET A 108 6.62 16.92 10.26
CA MET A 108 6.76 16.17 9.01
C MET A 108 6.71 17.12 7.81
N ASN A 109 7.82 17.76 7.53
CA ASN A 109 7.92 18.84 6.55
C ASN A 109 8.85 18.52 5.35
N HIS A 110 9.27 17.27 5.20
CA HIS A 110 10.03 16.80 4.04
C HIS A 110 9.30 15.61 3.40
N VAL A 111 9.12 15.66 2.10
CA VAL A 111 8.38 14.67 1.32
C VAL A 111 9.33 13.93 0.39
N PHE A 112 9.28 12.62 0.44
CA PHE A 112 9.98 11.73 -0.49
C PHE A 112 8.96 11.06 -1.41
N PHE A 113 9.06 11.30 -2.70
CA PHE A 113 8.15 10.74 -3.70
C PHE A 113 8.68 9.41 -4.23
N THR A 114 7.78 8.43 -4.37
CA THR A 114 8.07 7.08 -4.91
C THR A 114 7.04 6.70 -5.96
N GLY A 115 7.36 5.70 -6.77
CA GLY A 115 6.45 5.17 -7.78
C GLY A 115 5.31 4.32 -7.20
N SER A 116 5.45 3.85 -5.96
CA SER A 116 4.44 3.04 -5.27
C SER A 116 4.61 3.08 -3.75
N GLY A 117 3.57 2.71 -3.00
CA GLY A 117 3.67 2.52 -1.56
C GLY A 117 4.67 1.42 -1.18
N SER A 118 4.81 0.38 -1.99
CA SER A 118 5.82 -0.68 -1.79
C SER A 118 7.23 -0.13 -1.79
N GLU A 119 7.59 0.70 -2.78
CA GLU A 119 8.89 1.38 -2.84
C GLU A 119 9.09 2.36 -1.68
N GLY A 120 8.01 3.04 -1.28
CA GLY A 120 8.01 3.90 -0.09
C GLY A 120 8.40 3.14 1.17
N ASN A 121 7.78 1.98 1.39
CA ASN A 121 8.06 1.12 2.54
C ASN A 121 9.45 0.48 2.50
N ASP A 122 9.93 0.05 1.34
CA ASP A 122 11.31 -0.44 1.16
C ASP A 122 12.34 0.65 1.51
N THR A 123 12.07 1.87 1.06
CA THR A 123 12.92 3.03 1.36
C THR A 123 12.87 3.39 2.84
N MET A 124 11.68 3.43 3.44
CA MET A 124 11.47 3.69 4.86
C MET A 124 12.22 2.69 5.73
N LEU A 125 12.13 1.39 5.44
CA LEU A 125 12.85 0.34 6.17
C LEU A 125 14.36 0.60 6.21
N ARG A 126 14.96 0.94 5.07
CA ARG A 126 16.39 1.30 4.99
C ARG A 126 16.71 2.58 5.75
N MET A 127 15.88 3.62 5.62
CA MET A 127 16.08 4.91 6.29
C MET A 127 16.00 4.78 7.82
N VAL A 128 15.05 4.03 8.35
CA VAL A 128 14.89 3.80 9.79
C VAL A 128 16.13 3.11 10.36
N ARG A 129 16.62 2.06 9.73
CA ARG A 129 17.83 1.35 10.14
C ARG A 129 19.07 2.25 10.07
N HIS A 130 19.20 3.02 8.99
CA HIS A 130 20.29 3.97 8.84
C HIS A 130 20.24 5.11 9.87
N TYR A 131 19.05 5.63 10.16
CA TYR A 131 18.85 6.64 11.20
C TYR A 131 19.41 6.20 12.56
N TRP A 132 19.07 4.99 12.99
CA TRP A 132 19.56 4.47 14.26
C TRP A 132 21.08 4.21 14.25
N ALA A 133 21.63 3.77 13.13
CA ALA A 133 23.08 3.60 12.98
C ALA A 133 23.82 4.95 13.12
N VAL A 134 23.32 6.01 12.46
CA VAL A 134 23.88 7.36 12.58
C VAL A 134 23.74 7.92 14.01
N LYS A 135 22.68 7.51 14.74
CA LYS A 135 22.50 7.85 16.15
C LYS A 135 23.38 7.03 17.12
N GLY A 136 24.28 6.21 16.61
CA GLY A 136 25.15 5.36 17.43
C GLY A 136 24.46 4.14 18.05
N GLN A 137 23.30 3.75 17.52
CA GLN A 137 22.50 2.61 17.97
C GLN A 137 22.25 1.61 16.84
N PRO A 138 23.31 1.03 16.22
CA PRO A 138 23.17 0.16 15.04
C PRO A 138 22.40 -1.14 15.31
N GLU A 139 22.25 -1.55 16.56
CA GLU A 139 21.49 -2.73 16.96
C GLU A 139 19.98 -2.55 16.80
N LYS A 140 19.48 -1.30 16.73
CA LYS A 140 18.07 -0.99 16.48
C LYS A 140 17.70 -1.23 15.03
N GLN A 141 17.34 -2.49 14.72
CA GLN A 141 17.02 -2.93 13.36
C GLN A 141 15.65 -3.61 13.23
N VAL A 142 15.02 -3.94 14.37
CA VAL A 142 13.75 -4.68 14.36
C VAL A 142 12.59 -3.71 14.09
N ILE A 143 11.78 -4.07 13.10
CA ILE A 143 10.50 -3.41 12.82
C ILE A 143 9.38 -4.34 13.31
N ILE A 144 8.47 -3.81 14.10
CA ILE A 144 7.26 -4.52 14.52
C ILE A 144 6.14 -4.12 13.58
N SER A 145 5.34 -5.09 13.14
CA SER A 145 4.15 -4.89 12.31
C SER A 145 3.00 -5.73 12.84
N ARG A 146 1.88 -5.78 12.11
CA ARG A 146 0.67 -6.53 12.51
C ARG A 146 0.42 -7.71 11.59
N ILE A 147 -0.11 -8.79 12.14
CA ILE A 147 -0.70 -9.90 11.37
C ILE A 147 -1.82 -9.33 10.49
N ASN A 148 -1.94 -9.86 9.26
CA ASN A 148 -2.88 -9.44 8.22
C ASN A 148 -2.72 -8.00 7.69
N ALA A 149 -1.73 -7.23 8.13
CA ALA A 149 -1.42 -5.94 7.54
C ALA A 149 -0.94 -6.09 6.09
N TYR A 150 -1.21 -5.09 5.24
CA TYR A 150 -0.67 -4.99 3.89
C TYR A 150 0.25 -3.78 3.78
N HIS A 151 1.51 -4.00 3.49
CA HIS A 151 2.50 -2.93 3.36
C HIS A 151 3.23 -2.92 2.00
N GLY A 152 2.73 -3.67 1.05
CA GLY A 152 3.26 -3.70 -0.32
C GLY A 152 3.57 -5.10 -0.82
N SER A 153 3.97 -5.19 -2.09
CA SER A 153 4.23 -6.44 -2.80
C SER A 153 5.71 -6.67 -3.14
N THR A 154 6.60 -5.74 -2.81
CA THR A 154 8.05 -5.96 -2.81
C THR A 154 8.45 -6.94 -1.71
N VAL A 155 9.66 -7.47 -1.76
CA VAL A 155 10.14 -8.42 -0.72
C VAL A 155 10.06 -7.79 0.69
N ALA A 156 10.49 -6.54 0.85
CA ALA A 156 10.39 -5.87 2.16
C ALA A 156 8.95 -5.48 2.49
N GLY A 157 8.17 -4.99 1.51
CA GLY A 157 6.75 -4.69 1.70
C GLY A 157 5.94 -5.92 2.12
N ALA A 158 6.16 -7.08 1.49
CA ALA A 158 5.53 -8.34 1.84
C ALA A 158 5.95 -8.83 3.23
N ALA A 159 7.25 -8.70 3.56
CA ALA A 159 7.77 -9.08 4.87
C ALA A 159 7.25 -8.17 6.00
N LEU A 160 7.12 -6.85 5.76
CA LEU A 160 6.47 -5.90 6.67
C LEU A 160 4.98 -6.20 6.82
N GLY A 161 4.31 -6.62 5.75
CA GLY A 161 2.96 -7.15 5.81
C GLY A 161 2.87 -8.40 6.67
N GLY A 162 1.65 -8.74 7.11
CA GLY A 162 1.41 -9.93 7.94
C GLY A 162 0.47 -10.94 7.29
N MET A 163 0.34 -10.88 5.96
CA MET A 163 -0.53 -11.79 5.20
C MET A 163 0.17 -13.13 4.96
N ALA A 164 -0.37 -14.21 5.54
CA ALA A 164 0.22 -15.56 5.47
C ALA A 164 0.52 -16.00 4.02
N GLY A 165 -0.43 -15.80 3.09
CA GLY A 165 -0.24 -16.19 1.69
C GLY A 165 0.88 -15.45 0.96
N MET A 166 1.26 -14.26 1.41
CA MET A 166 2.44 -13.56 0.87
C MET A 166 3.75 -14.10 1.48
N HIS A 167 3.72 -14.46 2.77
CA HIS A 167 4.87 -15.07 3.45
C HIS A 167 5.18 -16.48 2.89
N GLU A 168 4.16 -17.24 2.51
CA GLU A 168 4.33 -18.55 1.86
C GLU A 168 5.08 -18.47 0.51
N GLN A 169 4.99 -17.34 -0.20
CA GLN A 169 5.66 -17.16 -1.49
C GLN A 169 7.15 -16.83 -1.38
N GLY A 170 7.59 -16.16 -0.34
CA GLY A 170 8.95 -15.65 -0.27
C GLY A 170 9.54 -15.57 1.14
N GLY A 171 8.79 -15.99 2.15
CA GLY A 171 9.21 -15.88 3.55
C GLY A 171 9.17 -14.44 4.08
N THR A 172 9.83 -14.24 5.21
CA THR A 172 9.97 -12.94 5.87
C THR A 172 11.44 -12.50 5.89
N LEU A 173 11.68 -11.21 6.07
CA LEU A 173 13.04 -10.68 6.24
C LEU A 173 13.46 -10.72 7.72
N PRO A 174 14.74 -10.97 8.03
CA PRO A 174 15.27 -10.86 9.38
C PRO A 174 15.01 -9.47 9.98
N GLY A 175 14.65 -9.45 11.26
CA GLY A 175 14.36 -8.21 11.98
C GLY A 175 12.97 -7.64 11.69
N ILE A 176 12.05 -8.40 11.11
CA ILE A 176 10.63 -8.05 11.02
C ILE A 176 9.85 -9.06 11.86
N VAL A 177 9.05 -8.55 12.80
CA VAL A 177 8.22 -9.37 13.70
C VAL A 177 6.79 -8.83 13.72
N HIS A 178 5.83 -9.69 14.02
CA HIS A 178 4.41 -9.34 13.96
C HIS A 178 3.74 -9.51 15.33
N ILE A 179 2.77 -8.62 15.57
CA ILE A 179 1.84 -8.68 16.71
C ILE A 179 0.42 -8.94 16.21
N PRO A 180 -0.53 -9.35 17.06
CA PRO A 180 -1.93 -9.49 16.71
C PRO A 180 -2.51 -8.21 16.08
N GLN A 181 -3.46 -8.38 15.16
CA GLN A 181 -4.22 -7.27 14.57
C GLN A 181 -5.31 -6.77 15.55
N PRO A 182 -5.71 -5.49 15.49
CA PRO A 182 -6.79 -4.97 16.32
C PRO A 182 -8.18 -5.28 15.72
N TYR A 183 -8.47 -6.56 15.47
CA TYR A 183 -9.71 -7.01 14.83
C TYR A 183 -10.72 -7.53 15.86
N TRP A 184 -11.34 -6.62 16.60
CA TRP A 184 -12.29 -6.95 17.66
C TRP A 184 -13.44 -7.85 17.20
N PHE A 185 -14.03 -7.61 16.03
CA PHE A 185 -15.18 -8.37 15.53
C PHE A 185 -14.88 -9.87 15.40
N GLY A 186 -13.68 -10.24 14.95
CA GLY A 186 -13.30 -11.65 14.78
C GLY A 186 -12.49 -12.23 15.94
N GLU A 187 -11.81 -11.41 16.73
CA GLU A 187 -10.83 -11.85 17.73
C GLU A 187 -11.12 -11.37 19.15
N GLY A 188 -12.09 -10.48 19.32
CA GLY A 188 -12.41 -9.86 20.63
C GLY A 188 -13.01 -10.81 21.65
N GLY A 189 -13.59 -11.94 21.23
CA GLY A 189 -14.25 -12.89 22.14
C GLY A 189 -15.31 -12.21 22.99
N ASN A 190 -15.16 -12.27 24.32
CA ASN A 190 -16.07 -11.64 25.27
C ASN A 190 -15.64 -10.23 25.73
N MET A 191 -14.56 -9.67 25.14
CA MET A 191 -14.11 -8.31 25.48
C MET A 191 -15.00 -7.24 24.84
N SER A 192 -15.18 -6.11 25.55
CA SER A 192 -15.72 -4.92 24.89
C SER A 192 -14.75 -4.38 23.84
N PRO A 193 -15.19 -3.58 22.86
CA PRO A 193 -14.30 -2.94 21.89
C PRO A 193 -13.15 -2.17 22.55
N GLU A 194 -13.45 -1.43 23.62
CA GLU A 194 -12.46 -0.64 24.37
C GLU A 194 -11.42 -1.54 25.06
N ALA A 195 -11.87 -2.59 25.75
CA ALA A 195 -10.98 -3.54 26.44
C ALA A 195 -10.09 -4.27 25.45
N PHE A 196 -10.64 -4.69 24.29
CA PHE A 196 -9.86 -5.31 23.24
C PHE A 196 -8.86 -4.34 22.59
N GLY A 197 -9.25 -3.08 22.40
CA GLY A 197 -8.37 -2.03 21.88
C GLY A 197 -7.15 -1.80 22.77
N ILE A 198 -7.35 -1.77 24.11
CA ILE A 198 -6.27 -1.66 25.10
C ILE A 198 -5.39 -2.90 25.02
N TRP A 199 -5.97 -4.10 25.08
CA TRP A 199 -5.23 -5.36 24.96
C TRP A 199 -4.38 -5.41 23.68
N ALA A 200 -4.93 -5.00 22.53
CA ALA A 200 -4.20 -4.99 21.27
C ALA A 200 -3.02 -3.99 21.29
N ALA A 201 -3.17 -2.85 21.96
CA ALA A 201 -2.08 -1.90 22.15
C ALA A 201 -0.98 -2.45 23.06
N GLU A 202 -1.34 -3.15 24.13
CA GLU A 202 -0.40 -3.80 25.07
C GLU A 202 0.43 -4.89 24.40
N GLN A 203 -0.06 -5.52 23.30
CA GLN A 203 0.74 -6.49 22.54
C GLN A 203 1.99 -5.84 21.92
N LEU A 204 1.95 -4.55 21.59
CA LEU A 204 3.12 -3.83 21.12
C LEU A 204 4.17 -3.69 22.21
N GLU A 205 3.78 -3.26 23.41
CA GLU A 205 4.70 -3.18 24.55
C GLU A 205 5.30 -4.54 24.90
N ALA A 206 4.47 -5.58 25.00
CA ALA A 206 4.92 -6.93 25.25
C ALA A 206 5.97 -7.41 24.24
N LYS A 207 5.74 -7.15 22.94
CA LYS A 207 6.68 -7.51 21.87
C LYS A 207 7.98 -6.69 21.93
N ILE A 208 7.92 -5.41 22.29
CA ILE A 208 9.12 -4.58 22.49
C ILE A 208 9.99 -5.15 23.63
N LEU A 209 9.36 -5.54 24.73
CA LEU A 209 10.07 -6.13 25.88
C LEU A 209 10.64 -7.52 25.55
N GLU A 210 9.91 -8.34 24.81
CA GLU A 210 10.36 -9.67 24.35
C GLU A 210 11.59 -9.56 23.43
N VAL A 211 11.56 -8.64 22.47
CA VAL A 211 12.65 -8.44 21.50
C VAL A 211 13.85 -7.74 22.12
N GLY A 212 13.60 -6.85 23.07
CA GLY A 212 14.57 -5.93 23.67
C GLY A 212 14.42 -4.51 23.15
N VAL A 213 14.24 -3.57 24.06
CA VAL A 213 14.03 -2.13 23.77
C VAL A 213 15.15 -1.53 22.92
N ASP A 214 16.37 -2.02 23.15
CA ASP A 214 17.60 -1.63 22.44
C ASP A 214 17.68 -2.12 20.99
N LYS A 215 16.82 -3.07 20.58
CA LYS A 215 16.80 -3.66 19.25
C LYS A 215 15.65 -3.15 18.37
N VAL A 216 14.59 -2.62 18.98
CA VAL A 216 13.42 -2.15 18.23
C VAL A 216 13.69 -0.77 17.62
N ALA A 217 13.54 -0.69 16.30
CA ALA A 217 13.76 0.52 15.52
C ALA A 217 12.48 1.31 15.27
N ALA A 218 11.37 0.62 14.94
CA ALA A 218 10.08 1.24 14.64
C ALA A 218 8.92 0.23 14.76
N PHE A 219 7.71 0.78 14.77
CA PHE A 219 6.46 0.08 14.57
C PHE A 219 5.78 0.63 13.31
N ILE A 220 5.18 -0.24 12.50
CA ILE A 220 4.39 0.11 11.31
C ILE A 220 2.99 -0.49 11.44
N ALA A 221 1.95 0.31 11.08
CA ALA A 221 0.54 -0.09 11.16
C ALA A 221 -0.26 0.41 9.97
#